data_f4b98288365896f957e8aa8d091db04b
#
_entry.id   f4b98288365896f957e8aa8d091db04b
#
_cell.length_a   1.000
_cell.length_b   1.000
_cell.length_c   1.000
_cell.angle_alpha   90.00
_cell.angle_beta   90.00
_cell.angle_gamma   90.00
#
_symmetry.space_group_name_H-M   'P 1'
#
loop_
_entity.id
_entity.type
_entity.pdbx_description
1 polymer ?
#
loop_
_entity_poly.entity_id
_entity_poly.type
_entity_poly.pdbx_seq_one_letter_code
_entity_poly.pdbx_strand_id
1 'polypeptide(L)'
;MTGLRRAAEDYLAMRRALGFKLTTQAAQLMSFVDYCESRGSDRITSELALQWATTTRSGSSHDGYLARRLMTVRIFARHYQTLDPDSEIPPEDALPHHRCRIAPHLYSTGEISALLEAAGRLRPPLRAATWQTLIGLLTVTGMRKSEACRLDDEHVDLDAATLVVLDSKFGKSRRLFLHPSTVAALRSYRQHRDRWCPHRSAPSFFVCTRGTRLDVHNLSRTFAGLVDLAGITVAPRRRRPRLHDLRHGFAVATLADFYRDGGDVQPRLPVLSTWLGHVDPKSTYWYLQSVPELLTLAAQRLEPPDGERS
;
A
#
# COMPACT_ATOMS: atom_id res chain seq x y z
N MET A 1 -10.22 36.16 5.29
CA MET A 1 -10.48 34.70 5.10
C MET A 1 -11.85 34.60 4.45
N THR A 2 -11.94 33.94 3.32
CA THR A 2 -13.22 33.68 2.62
C THR A 2 -14.06 32.68 3.41
N GLY A 3 -15.39 32.71 3.23
CA GLY A 3 -16.30 31.74 3.83
C GLY A 3 -15.94 30.29 3.46
N LEU A 4 -15.49 30.08 2.20
CA LEU A 4 -15.06 28.80 1.67
C LEU A 4 -13.81 28.23 2.40
N ARG A 5 -12.80 29.08 2.67
CA ARG A 5 -11.59 28.68 3.39
C ARG A 5 -11.91 28.22 4.80
N ARG A 6 -12.67 29.04 5.54
CA ARG A 6 -13.05 28.70 6.91
C ARG A 6 -13.84 27.38 6.96
N ALA A 7 -14.81 27.21 6.07
CA ALA A 7 -15.57 25.97 5.98
C ALA A 7 -14.70 24.74 5.65
N ALA A 8 -13.68 24.90 4.79
CA ALA A 8 -12.75 23.82 4.48
C ALA A 8 -11.87 23.44 5.68
N GLU A 9 -11.39 24.42 6.43
CA GLU A 9 -10.60 24.20 7.65
C GLU A 9 -11.45 23.53 8.74
N ASP A 10 -12.65 24.00 8.98
CA ASP A 10 -13.61 23.42 9.95
C ASP A 10 -13.97 21.97 9.56
N TYR A 11 -14.23 21.72 8.27
CA TYR A 11 -14.45 20.37 7.75
C TYR A 11 -13.26 19.45 8.01
N LEU A 12 -12.04 19.91 7.73
CA LEU A 12 -10.83 19.11 7.95
C LEU A 12 -10.60 18.85 9.44
N ALA A 13 -10.87 19.84 10.30
CA ALA A 13 -10.77 19.71 11.76
C ALA A 13 -11.79 18.67 12.28
N MET A 14 -13.05 18.77 11.88
CA MET A 14 -14.09 17.80 12.20
C MET A 14 -13.71 16.38 11.76
N ARG A 15 -13.27 16.21 10.51
CA ARG A 15 -12.88 14.89 9.98
C ARG A 15 -11.67 14.30 10.72
N ARG A 16 -10.73 15.13 11.15
CA ARG A 16 -9.56 14.71 11.96
C ARG A 16 -9.98 14.30 13.36
N ALA A 17 -10.91 15.01 13.99
CA ALA A 17 -11.49 14.64 15.28
C ALA A 17 -12.20 13.27 15.24
N LEU A 18 -12.76 12.90 14.07
CA LEU A 18 -13.32 11.57 13.79
C LEU A 18 -12.27 10.50 13.45
N GLY A 19 -10.96 10.80 13.60
CA GLY A 19 -9.86 9.85 13.40
C GLY A 19 -9.35 9.71 11.96
N PHE A 20 -9.82 10.54 11.00
CA PHE A 20 -9.32 10.50 9.63
C PHE A 20 -8.01 11.32 9.49
N LYS A 21 -6.93 10.72 9.05
CA LYS A 21 -5.63 11.42 8.88
C LYS A 21 -5.64 12.47 7.76
N LEU A 22 -6.33 12.23 6.67
CA LEU A 22 -6.58 13.10 5.50
C LEU A 22 -5.36 13.89 4.97
N THR A 23 -4.13 13.38 5.09
CA THR A 23 -2.91 14.12 4.78
C THR A 23 -2.89 14.65 3.33
N THR A 24 -3.09 13.76 2.36
CA THR A 24 -3.10 14.14 0.93
C THR A 24 -4.36 14.91 0.58
N GLN A 25 -5.51 14.47 1.07
CA GLN A 25 -6.80 15.10 0.80
C GLN A 25 -6.86 16.52 1.35
N ALA A 26 -6.32 16.76 2.54
CA ALA A 26 -6.25 18.10 3.11
C ALA A 26 -5.41 19.04 2.24
N ALA A 27 -4.21 18.60 1.81
CA ALA A 27 -3.38 19.40 0.93
C ALA A 27 -4.08 19.69 -0.43
N GLN A 28 -4.78 18.70 -0.98
CA GLN A 28 -5.55 18.86 -2.22
C GLN A 28 -6.72 19.83 -2.02
N LEU A 29 -7.48 19.71 -0.93
CA LEU A 29 -8.61 20.58 -0.65
C LEU A 29 -8.15 22.03 -0.45
N MET A 30 -7.11 22.27 0.35
CA MET A 30 -6.59 23.61 0.55
C MET A 30 -6.04 24.21 -0.74
N SER A 31 -5.36 23.41 -1.58
CA SER A 31 -4.94 23.87 -2.92
C SER A 31 -6.10 24.22 -3.85
N PHE A 32 -7.25 23.54 -3.70
CA PHE A 32 -8.46 23.92 -4.44
C PHE A 32 -9.05 25.24 -3.92
N VAL A 33 -9.10 25.43 -2.60
CA VAL A 33 -9.53 26.69 -1.98
C VAL A 33 -8.66 27.85 -2.44
N ASP A 34 -7.32 27.68 -2.42
CA ASP A 34 -6.38 28.69 -2.95
C ASP A 34 -6.69 29.04 -4.40
N TYR A 35 -7.03 28.02 -5.20
CA TYR A 35 -7.39 28.21 -6.61
C TYR A 35 -8.69 29.03 -6.77
N CYS A 36 -9.73 28.71 -5.98
CA CYS A 36 -11.00 29.49 -6.00
C CYS A 36 -10.75 30.95 -5.60
N GLU A 37 -10.02 31.18 -4.51
CA GLU A 37 -9.69 32.53 -4.05
C GLU A 37 -8.90 33.34 -5.10
N SER A 38 -7.94 32.70 -5.80
CA SER A 38 -7.19 33.34 -6.88
C SER A 38 -8.07 33.74 -8.08
N ARG A 39 -9.27 33.17 -8.18
CA ARG A 39 -10.29 33.50 -9.21
C ARG A 39 -11.39 34.43 -8.67
N GLY A 40 -11.25 34.90 -7.42
CA GLY A 40 -12.23 35.77 -6.76
C GLY A 40 -13.56 35.07 -6.45
N SER A 41 -13.56 33.73 -6.37
CA SER A 41 -14.75 32.94 -6.07
C SER A 41 -14.72 32.43 -4.64
N ASP A 42 -15.82 32.59 -3.90
CA ASP A 42 -16.09 32.01 -2.60
C ASP A 42 -17.05 30.82 -2.66
N ARG A 43 -17.48 30.43 -3.88
CA ARG A 43 -18.37 29.32 -4.16
C ARG A 43 -17.68 28.21 -4.95
N ILE A 44 -18.19 27.00 -4.82
CA ILE A 44 -17.75 25.85 -5.60
C ILE A 44 -18.61 25.75 -6.85
N THR A 45 -17.99 25.81 -8.03
CA THR A 45 -18.63 25.45 -9.29
C THR A 45 -17.98 24.22 -9.88
N SER A 46 -18.73 23.44 -10.65
CA SER A 46 -18.24 22.27 -11.36
C SER A 46 -17.12 22.63 -12.33
N GLU A 47 -17.21 23.79 -12.95
CA GLU A 47 -16.19 24.31 -13.86
C GLU A 47 -14.86 24.59 -13.13
N LEU A 48 -14.88 25.35 -12.03
CA LEU A 48 -13.69 25.63 -11.23
C LEU A 48 -13.05 24.35 -10.70
N ALA A 49 -13.87 23.39 -10.24
CA ALA A 49 -13.39 22.11 -9.74
C ALA A 49 -12.70 21.29 -10.84
N LEU A 50 -13.25 21.26 -12.05
CA LEU A 50 -12.67 20.59 -13.21
C LEU A 50 -11.38 21.25 -13.68
N GLN A 51 -11.38 22.57 -13.82
CA GLN A 51 -10.19 23.34 -14.20
C GLN A 51 -9.05 23.10 -13.22
N TRP A 52 -9.32 23.20 -11.89
CA TRP A 52 -8.32 22.91 -10.88
C TRP A 52 -7.85 21.45 -10.91
N ALA A 53 -8.78 20.48 -11.06
CA ALA A 53 -8.43 19.07 -11.06
C ALA A 53 -7.51 18.71 -12.22
N THR A 54 -7.69 19.33 -13.38
CA THR A 54 -6.90 19.10 -14.61
C THR A 54 -5.61 19.93 -14.67
N THR A 55 -5.52 21.05 -13.94
CA THR A 55 -4.29 21.85 -13.85
C THR A 55 -3.30 21.18 -12.92
N THR A 56 -2.30 20.49 -13.47
CA THR A 56 -1.24 19.85 -12.69
C THR A 56 0.12 20.44 -13.02
N ARG A 57 0.94 20.75 -11.99
CA ARG A 57 2.31 21.28 -12.17
C ARG A 57 3.28 20.30 -12.85
N SER A 58 2.99 19.01 -12.86
CA SER A 58 3.93 17.95 -13.27
C SER A 58 3.63 17.30 -14.60
N GLY A 59 2.67 17.79 -15.40
CA GLY A 59 2.31 17.17 -16.68
C GLY A 59 1.84 15.70 -16.58
N SER A 60 1.71 15.16 -15.37
CA SER A 60 1.27 13.80 -15.13
C SER A 60 -0.25 13.71 -15.22
N SER A 61 -0.73 13.46 -16.41
CA SER A 61 -2.15 13.35 -16.77
C SER A 61 -2.68 11.92 -16.66
N HIS A 62 -2.37 11.21 -15.56
CA HIS A 62 -3.01 9.92 -15.34
C HIS A 62 -4.46 10.16 -14.90
N ASP A 63 -5.42 9.76 -15.73
CA ASP A 63 -6.86 9.97 -15.54
C ASP A 63 -7.32 9.63 -14.11
N GLY A 64 -6.83 8.55 -13.54
CA GLY A 64 -7.13 8.17 -12.17
C GLY A 64 -6.56 9.09 -11.08
N TYR A 65 -5.56 9.95 -11.38
CA TYR A 65 -5.08 10.96 -10.45
C TYR A 65 -5.98 12.20 -10.50
N LEU A 66 -6.35 12.65 -11.69
CA LEU A 66 -7.26 13.78 -11.90
C LEU A 66 -8.63 13.50 -11.29
N ALA A 67 -9.18 12.31 -11.56
CA ALA A 67 -10.44 11.88 -10.96
C ALA A 67 -10.41 11.83 -9.42
N ARG A 68 -9.27 11.44 -8.81
CA ARG A 68 -9.12 11.47 -7.35
C ARG A 68 -9.04 12.89 -6.79
N ARG A 69 -8.40 13.82 -7.49
CA ARG A 69 -8.42 15.24 -7.11
C ARG A 69 -9.85 15.76 -7.11
N LEU A 70 -10.59 15.55 -8.20
CA LEU A 70 -11.98 15.96 -8.30
C LEU A 70 -12.87 15.31 -7.23
N MET A 71 -12.64 14.03 -6.92
CA MET A 71 -13.34 13.34 -5.84
C MET A 71 -13.12 13.99 -4.47
N THR A 72 -11.92 14.51 -4.19
CA THR A 72 -11.65 15.23 -2.94
C THR A 72 -12.52 16.48 -2.84
N VAL A 73 -12.62 17.26 -3.91
CA VAL A 73 -13.49 18.44 -3.98
C VAL A 73 -14.97 18.04 -3.86
N ARG A 74 -15.40 17.01 -4.57
CA ARG A 74 -16.79 16.53 -4.54
C ARG A 74 -17.25 16.12 -3.14
N ILE A 75 -16.40 15.40 -2.38
CA ILE A 75 -16.73 14.99 -1.01
C ILE A 75 -16.89 16.22 -0.11
N PHE A 76 -16.04 17.23 -0.27
CA PHE A 76 -16.16 18.48 0.47
C PHE A 76 -17.37 19.31 -0.01
N ALA A 77 -17.60 19.40 -1.30
CA ALA A 77 -18.72 20.13 -1.87
C ALA A 77 -20.10 19.65 -1.33
N ARG A 78 -20.27 18.32 -1.16
CA ARG A 78 -21.47 17.77 -0.51
C ARG A 78 -21.68 18.29 0.92
N HIS A 79 -20.59 18.50 1.65
CA HIS A 79 -20.67 19.11 2.97
C HIS A 79 -20.89 20.63 2.87
N TYR A 80 -20.16 21.29 1.99
CA TYR A 80 -20.23 22.74 1.85
C TYR A 80 -21.59 23.23 1.34
N GLN A 81 -22.28 22.45 0.51
CA GLN A 81 -23.63 22.77 0.02
C GLN A 81 -24.67 22.88 1.15
N THR A 82 -24.42 22.29 2.33
CA THR A 82 -25.27 22.51 3.50
C THR A 82 -25.11 23.90 4.14
N LEU A 83 -24.01 24.58 3.82
CA LEU A 83 -23.67 25.92 4.30
C LEU A 83 -23.92 26.99 3.21
N ASP A 84 -23.69 26.64 1.97
CA ASP A 84 -23.92 27.47 0.77
C ASP A 84 -24.66 26.64 -0.28
N PRO A 85 -26.02 26.72 -0.30
CA PRO A 85 -26.85 25.95 -1.24
C PRO A 85 -26.61 26.25 -2.72
N ASP A 86 -26.04 27.41 -3.05
CA ASP A 86 -25.69 27.80 -4.41
C ASP A 86 -24.39 27.18 -4.92
N SER A 87 -23.62 26.53 -4.05
CA SER A 87 -22.43 25.78 -4.45
C SER A 87 -22.81 24.46 -5.13
N GLU A 88 -22.09 24.13 -6.19
CA GLU A 88 -22.32 22.93 -6.99
C GLU A 88 -21.51 21.72 -6.49
N ILE A 89 -22.09 20.54 -6.67
CA ILE A 89 -21.37 19.26 -6.50
C ILE A 89 -20.90 18.78 -7.88
N PRO A 90 -19.58 18.71 -8.16
CA PRO A 90 -19.08 18.24 -9.45
C PRO A 90 -19.59 16.84 -9.81
N PRO A 91 -20.06 16.59 -11.05
CA PRO A 91 -20.61 15.31 -11.49
C PRO A 91 -19.63 14.14 -11.33
N GLU A 92 -20.15 12.92 -11.11
CA GLU A 92 -19.29 11.74 -10.87
C GLU A 92 -18.54 11.29 -12.13
N ASP A 93 -19.12 11.50 -13.28
CA ASP A 93 -18.63 11.14 -14.60
C ASP A 93 -17.83 12.27 -15.31
N ALA A 94 -17.68 13.43 -14.66
CA ALA A 94 -17.00 14.59 -15.23
C ALA A 94 -15.54 14.32 -15.66
N LEU A 95 -14.89 13.30 -15.10
CA LEU A 95 -13.57 12.82 -15.53
C LEU A 95 -13.58 11.30 -15.68
N PRO A 96 -12.93 10.76 -16.74
CA PRO A 96 -12.84 9.32 -16.93
C PRO A 96 -12.25 8.65 -15.67
N HIS A 97 -13.01 7.77 -15.06
CA HIS A 97 -12.55 7.01 -13.91
C HIS A 97 -12.53 5.53 -14.26
N HIS A 98 -11.49 5.11 -14.96
CA HIS A 98 -11.26 3.69 -15.18
C HIS A 98 -10.86 3.03 -13.87
N ARG A 99 -11.85 2.43 -13.18
CA ARG A 99 -11.62 1.59 -12.00
C ARG A 99 -10.98 0.24 -12.37
N CYS A 100 -10.35 0.12 -13.53
CA CYS A 100 -9.67 -1.11 -13.89
C CYS A 100 -8.49 -1.32 -12.94
N ARG A 101 -8.66 -2.17 -11.94
CA ARG A 101 -7.56 -2.63 -11.10
C ARG A 101 -6.68 -3.51 -11.95
N ILE A 102 -5.55 -2.97 -12.39
CA ILE A 102 -4.53 -3.75 -13.10
C ILE A 102 -4.06 -4.85 -12.17
N ALA A 103 -4.05 -6.09 -12.66
CA ALA A 103 -3.56 -7.24 -11.92
C ALA A 103 -2.12 -6.98 -11.41
N PRO A 104 -1.80 -7.32 -10.16
CA PRO A 104 -0.46 -7.16 -9.63
C PRO A 104 0.51 -8.10 -10.34
N HIS A 105 1.80 -7.76 -10.30
CA HIS A 105 2.83 -8.70 -10.66
C HIS A 105 2.99 -9.75 -9.56
N LEU A 106 2.82 -11.02 -9.89
CA LEU A 106 3.08 -12.12 -8.98
C LEU A 106 4.50 -12.61 -9.23
N TYR A 107 5.38 -12.36 -8.27
CA TYR A 107 6.78 -12.76 -8.36
C TYR A 107 6.91 -14.28 -8.26
N SER A 108 7.62 -14.88 -9.21
CA SER A 108 8.08 -16.26 -9.10
C SER A 108 9.20 -16.40 -8.05
N THR A 109 9.46 -17.61 -7.60
CA THR A 109 10.59 -17.89 -6.68
C THR A 109 11.93 -17.45 -7.29
N GLY A 110 12.12 -17.67 -8.59
CA GLY A 110 13.32 -17.24 -9.32
C GLY A 110 13.47 -15.72 -9.34
N GLU A 111 12.39 -14.96 -9.58
CA GLU A 111 12.40 -13.49 -9.55
C GLU A 111 12.70 -12.96 -8.14
N ILE A 112 12.16 -13.60 -7.08
CA ILE A 112 12.48 -13.23 -5.69
C ILE A 112 13.96 -13.47 -5.41
N SER A 113 14.52 -14.61 -5.83
CA SER A 113 15.96 -14.89 -5.68
C SER A 113 16.80 -13.87 -6.41
N ALA A 114 16.48 -13.54 -7.66
CA ALA A 114 17.17 -12.52 -8.45
C ALA A 114 17.11 -11.12 -7.80
N LEU A 115 15.96 -10.75 -7.19
CA LEU A 115 15.83 -9.51 -6.43
C LEU A 115 16.73 -9.49 -5.18
N LEU A 116 16.84 -10.61 -4.46
CA LEU A 116 17.71 -10.72 -3.29
C LEU A 116 19.17 -10.65 -3.68
N GLU A 117 19.57 -11.27 -4.79
CA GLU A 117 20.93 -11.17 -5.34
C GLU A 117 21.25 -9.74 -5.80
N ALA A 118 20.34 -9.09 -6.53
CA ALA A 118 20.47 -7.70 -6.94
C ALA A 118 20.63 -6.77 -5.72
N ALA A 119 19.83 -6.99 -4.67
CA ALA A 119 19.94 -6.25 -3.42
C ALA A 119 21.30 -6.46 -2.74
N GLY A 120 21.85 -7.67 -2.77
CA GLY A 120 23.17 -8.00 -2.23
C GLY A 120 24.33 -7.27 -2.92
N ARG A 121 24.15 -6.82 -4.16
CA ARG A 121 25.14 -6.03 -4.91
C ARG A 121 25.13 -4.53 -4.56
N LEU A 122 24.17 -4.05 -3.79
CA LEU A 122 24.10 -2.65 -3.38
C LEU A 122 25.30 -2.26 -2.50
N ARG A 123 25.69 -1.00 -2.58
CA ARG A 123 26.75 -0.42 -1.73
C ARG A 123 26.20 0.76 -0.94
N PRO A 124 26.67 1.01 0.29
CA PRO A 124 27.60 0.18 1.07
C PRO A 124 26.92 -1.11 1.60
N PRO A 125 27.67 -2.04 2.25
CA PRO A 125 27.16 -3.34 2.73
C PRO A 125 25.91 -3.25 3.60
N LEU A 126 25.80 -2.24 4.47
CA LEU A 126 24.58 -2.00 5.25
C LEU A 126 23.35 -1.84 4.37
N ARG A 127 23.47 -1.12 3.25
CA ARG A 127 22.35 -0.94 2.30
C ARG A 127 21.94 -2.26 1.67
N ALA A 128 22.92 -3.10 1.29
CA ALA A 128 22.64 -4.43 0.77
C ALA A 128 21.88 -5.29 1.79
N ALA A 129 22.40 -5.41 3.00
CA ALA A 129 21.78 -6.17 4.07
C ALA A 129 20.35 -5.66 4.40
N THR A 130 20.18 -4.33 4.46
CA THR A 130 18.86 -3.73 4.69
C THR A 130 17.85 -4.12 3.61
N TRP A 131 18.23 -4.04 2.33
CA TRP A 131 17.32 -4.35 1.23
C TRP A 131 17.05 -5.84 1.07
N GLN A 132 18.04 -6.70 1.25
CA GLN A 132 17.83 -8.16 1.23
C GLN A 132 16.85 -8.57 2.33
N THR A 133 17.08 -8.10 3.55
CA THR A 133 16.23 -8.45 4.69
C THR A 133 14.82 -7.86 4.56
N LEU A 134 14.70 -6.61 4.07
CA LEU A 134 13.40 -5.97 3.84
C LEU A 134 12.59 -6.72 2.78
N ILE A 135 13.18 -7.07 1.63
CA ILE A 135 12.50 -7.84 0.57
C ILE A 135 12.08 -9.20 1.12
N GLY A 136 12.98 -9.93 1.79
CA GLY A 136 12.68 -11.23 2.39
C GLY A 136 11.53 -11.14 3.38
N LEU A 137 11.57 -10.20 4.33
CA LEU A 137 10.49 -10.00 5.30
C LEU A 137 9.14 -9.69 4.66
N LEU A 138 9.12 -8.80 3.67
CA LEU A 138 7.88 -8.44 2.95
C LEU A 138 7.31 -9.64 2.18
N THR A 139 8.17 -10.48 1.61
CA THR A 139 7.78 -11.68 0.87
C THR A 139 7.11 -12.71 1.77
N VAL A 140 7.65 -12.96 2.98
CA VAL A 140 7.17 -14.04 3.85
C VAL A 140 6.10 -13.61 4.84
N THR A 141 5.86 -12.32 5.02
CA THR A 141 4.85 -11.80 5.95
C THR A 141 3.69 -11.09 5.27
N GLY A 142 3.86 -10.68 4.04
CA GLY A 142 2.87 -9.86 3.33
C GLY A 142 2.59 -8.50 3.98
N MET A 143 3.41 -8.03 4.92
CA MET A 143 3.20 -6.72 5.57
C MET A 143 3.35 -5.56 4.57
N ARG A 144 2.79 -4.40 4.91
CA ARG A 144 2.95 -3.22 4.06
C ARG A 144 4.36 -2.63 4.19
N LYS A 145 4.91 -2.11 3.09
CA LYS A 145 6.24 -1.45 3.11
C LYS A 145 6.34 -0.36 4.19
N SER A 146 5.26 0.41 4.40
CA SER A 146 5.22 1.44 5.43
C SER A 146 5.17 0.88 6.85
N GLU A 147 4.64 -0.30 7.06
CA GLU A 147 4.66 -1.02 8.33
C GLU A 147 6.09 -1.48 8.64
N ALA A 148 6.77 -2.10 7.67
CA ALA A 148 8.16 -2.50 7.82
C ALA A 148 9.09 -1.31 8.13
N CYS A 149 8.91 -0.17 7.45
CA CYS A 149 9.70 1.04 7.75
C CYS A 149 9.45 1.60 9.15
N ARG A 150 8.27 1.36 9.74
CA ARG A 150 7.92 1.84 11.09
C ARG A 150 8.28 0.87 12.20
N LEU A 151 8.79 -0.32 11.88
CA LEU A 151 9.27 -1.25 12.92
C LEU A 151 10.42 -0.60 13.69
N ASP A 152 10.30 -0.60 15.00
CA ASP A 152 11.37 -0.30 15.93
C ASP A 152 11.93 -1.60 16.53
N ASP A 153 13.08 -1.54 17.16
CA ASP A 153 13.71 -2.74 17.74
C ASP A 153 12.81 -3.43 18.77
N GLU A 154 12.06 -2.66 19.56
CA GLU A 154 11.09 -3.16 20.56
C GLU A 154 9.91 -3.92 19.94
N HIS A 155 9.62 -3.67 18.67
CA HIS A 155 8.54 -4.36 17.94
C HIS A 155 8.96 -5.73 17.39
N VAL A 156 10.25 -6.10 17.49
CA VAL A 156 10.82 -7.32 16.90
C VAL A 156 11.42 -8.19 17.99
N ASP A 157 10.61 -9.09 18.49
CA ASP A 157 11.04 -10.10 19.46
C ASP A 157 11.53 -11.35 18.70
N LEU A 158 12.87 -11.49 18.62
CA LEU A 158 13.51 -12.60 17.92
C LEU A 158 13.58 -13.88 18.77
N ASP A 159 13.34 -13.79 20.07
CA ASP A 159 13.35 -14.95 20.97
C ASP A 159 11.95 -15.57 21.02
N ALA A 160 10.90 -14.74 21.09
CA ALA A 160 9.53 -15.21 20.94
C ALA A 160 9.12 -15.46 19.47
N ALA A 161 10.03 -15.23 18.51
CA ALA A 161 9.76 -15.35 17.06
C ALA A 161 8.52 -14.56 16.61
N THR A 162 8.37 -13.32 17.10
CA THR A 162 7.23 -12.45 16.77
C THR A 162 7.65 -11.05 16.39
N LEU A 163 6.81 -10.38 15.64
CA LEU A 163 6.87 -8.93 15.45
C LEU A 163 5.49 -8.30 15.61
N VAL A 164 5.46 -7.07 16.10
CA VAL A 164 4.24 -6.31 16.35
C VAL A 164 4.16 -5.16 15.35
N VAL A 165 3.07 -5.12 14.59
CA VAL A 165 2.75 -4.01 13.69
C VAL A 165 1.80 -3.09 14.43
N LEU A 166 2.28 -1.90 14.82
CA LEU A 166 1.47 -0.90 15.50
C LEU A 166 0.86 0.10 14.51
N ASP A 167 -0.28 0.66 14.91
CA ASP A 167 -0.95 1.79 14.24
C ASP A 167 -0.99 1.67 12.71
N SER A 168 -1.35 0.49 12.22
CA SER A 168 -1.56 0.28 10.79
C SER A 168 -2.75 1.12 10.30
N LYS A 169 -3.13 1.00 9.05
CA LYS A 169 -4.29 1.71 8.50
C LYS A 169 -5.52 1.52 9.40
N PHE A 170 -6.12 2.62 9.89
CA PHE A 170 -7.23 2.70 10.85
C PHE A 170 -6.87 2.35 12.31
N GLY A 171 -5.62 2.59 12.74
CA GLY A 171 -5.21 2.41 14.14
C GLY A 171 -5.13 0.95 14.62
N LYS A 172 -5.23 -0.03 13.73
CA LYS A 172 -5.18 -1.45 14.11
C LYS A 172 -3.75 -1.91 14.32
N SER A 173 -3.51 -2.62 15.42
CA SER A 173 -2.26 -3.32 15.71
C SER A 173 -2.45 -4.82 15.58
N ARG A 174 -1.38 -5.54 15.22
CA ARG A 174 -1.39 -7.00 15.12
C ARG A 174 -0.02 -7.59 15.37
N ARG A 175 0.00 -8.81 15.86
CA ARG A 175 1.21 -9.61 16.03
C ARG A 175 1.33 -10.58 14.85
N LEU A 176 2.54 -10.71 14.32
CA LEU A 176 2.88 -11.68 13.29
C LEU A 176 3.89 -12.67 13.86
N PHE A 177 3.70 -13.95 13.57
CA PHE A 177 4.63 -15.02 13.95
C PHE A 177 5.65 -15.22 12.83
N LEU A 178 6.89 -15.47 13.21
CA LEU A 178 8.00 -15.60 12.27
C LEU A 178 8.47 -17.06 12.19
N HIS A 179 8.69 -17.53 10.97
CA HIS A 179 9.36 -18.81 10.78
C HIS A 179 10.83 -18.74 11.29
N PRO A 180 11.40 -19.84 11.81
CA PRO A 180 12.79 -19.85 12.33
C PRO A 180 13.83 -19.29 11.34
N SER A 181 13.71 -19.57 10.04
CA SER A 181 14.61 -19.03 9.01
C SER A 181 14.50 -17.50 8.89
N THR A 182 13.30 -16.94 9.06
CA THR A 182 13.08 -15.48 9.07
C THR A 182 13.70 -14.85 10.31
N VAL A 183 13.55 -15.49 11.48
CA VAL A 183 14.20 -15.07 12.73
C VAL A 183 15.73 -15.03 12.54
N ALA A 184 16.32 -16.08 11.97
CA ALA A 184 17.76 -16.14 11.70
C ALA A 184 18.22 -15.00 10.77
N ALA A 185 17.48 -14.72 9.70
CA ALA A 185 17.78 -13.62 8.78
C ALA A 185 17.69 -12.24 9.46
N LEU A 186 16.65 -12.02 10.28
CA LEU A 186 16.48 -10.76 11.04
C LEU A 186 17.57 -10.59 12.10
N ARG A 187 17.98 -11.68 12.78
CA ARG A 187 19.08 -11.69 13.76
C ARG A 187 20.41 -11.35 13.10
N SER A 188 20.70 -11.96 11.96
CA SER A 188 21.90 -11.65 11.16
C SER A 188 21.89 -10.18 10.70
N TYR A 189 20.77 -9.68 10.20
CA TYR A 189 20.64 -8.27 9.83
C TYR A 189 20.91 -7.34 11.03
N ARG A 190 20.30 -7.60 12.20
CA ARG A 190 20.52 -6.81 13.42
C ARG A 190 22.01 -6.74 13.77
N GLN A 191 22.72 -7.87 13.77
CA GLN A 191 24.15 -7.92 14.06
C GLN A 191 24.97 -7.10 13.05
N HIS A 192 24.71 -7.24 11.74
CA HIS A 192 25.38 -6.46 10.72
C HIS A 192 25.08 -4.98 10.83
N ARG A 193 23.80 -4.61 11.03
CA ARG A 193 23.36 -3.24 11.21
C ARG A 193 24.09 -2.58 12.38
N ASP A 194 24.09 -3.22 13.53
CA ASP A 194 24.69 -2.68 14.76
C ASP A 194 26.21 -2.55 14.66
N ARG A 195 26.87 -3.45 13.91
CA ARG A 195 28.29 -3.34 13.60
C ARG A 195 28.64 -2.18 12.65
N TRP A 196 27.82 -1.95 11.62
CA TRP A 196 28.11 -0.92 10.61
C TRP A 196 27.49 0.45 10.97
N CYS A 197 26.57 0.49 11.90
CA CYS A 197 25.90 1.71 12.33
C CYS A 197 25.65 1.69 13.84
N PRO A 198 26.73 1.74 14.67
CA PRO A 198 26.61 1.62 16.12
C PRO A 198 25.88 2.82 16.76
N HIS A 199 25.98 4.00 16.16
CA HIS A 199 25.36 5.24 16.63
C HIS A 199 24.15 5.61 15.76
N ARG A 200 23.03 4.87 15.96
CA ARG A 200 21.79 5.16 15.25
C ARG A 200 21.07 6.36 15.86
N SER A 201 20.49 7.18 15.00
CA SER A 201 19.69 8.34 15.43
C SER A 201 18.20 8.01 15.64
N ALA A 202 17.80 6.76 15.45
CA ALA A 202 16.41 6.32 15.58
C ALA A 202 16.35 4.88 16.11
N PRO A 203 15.28 4.52 16.88
CA PRO A 203 15.07 3.16 17.39
C PRO A 203 14.66 2.17 16.29
N SER A 204 14.69 2.58 15.03
CA SER A 204 14.19 1.82 13.89
C SER A 204 14.95 0.51 13.69
N PHE A 205 14.19 -0.57 13.47
CA PHE A 205 14.76 -1.86 13.10
C PHE A 205 15.47 -1.78 11.75
N PHE A 206 14.83 -1.21 10.72
CA PHE A 206 15.46 -0.96 9.42
C PHE A 206 15.98 0.48 9.32
N VAL A 207 17.25 0.60 8.96
CA VAL A 207 17.91 1.91 8.84
C VAL A 207 18.48 2.13 7.44
N CYS A 208 18.58 3.39 7.05
CA CYS A 208 19.35 3.79 5.89
C CYS A 208 20.86 3.89 6.26
N THR A 209 21.72 4.17 5.27
CA THR A 209 23.18 4.29 5.46
C THR A 209 23.61 5.41 6.41
N ARG A 210 22.70 6.34 6.76
CA ARG A 210 22.94 7.42 7.72
C ARG A 210 22.47 7.06 9.14
N GLY A 211 22.01 5.82 9.38
CA GLY A 211 21.46 5.40 10.67
C GLY A 211 20.08 5.95 11.00
N THR A 212 19.41 6.61 10.05
CA THR A 212 18.03 7.10 10.21
C THR A 212 17.03 6.05 9.70
N ARG A 213 15.78 6.19 10.09
CA ARG A 213 14.65 5.38 9.59
C ARG A 213 14.59 5.43 8.06
N LEU A 214 14.20 4.31 7.43
CA LEU A 214 13.95 4.26 5.99
C LEU A 214 12.80 5.19 5.61
N ASP A 215 13.02 6.02 4.58
CA ASP A 215 11.96 6.84 4.01
C ASP A 215 11.12 6.01 3.02
N VAL A 216 9.85 5.85 3.34
CA VAL A 216 8.86 5.10 2.55
C VAL A 216 8.75 5.61 1.11
N HIS A 217 8.93 6.92 0.89
CA HIS A 217 8.84 7.54 -0.43
C HIS A 217 10.00 7.13 -1.34
N ASN A 218 11.20 6.97 -0.78
CA ASN A 218 12.39 6.58 -1.52
C ASN A 218 12.46 5.08 -1.84
N LEU A 219 11.71 4.23 -1.12
CA LEU A 219 11.72 2.78 -1.35
C LEU A 219 11.33 2.42 -2.79
N SER A 220 10.33 3.07 -3.34
CA SER A 220 9.82 2.73 -4.67
C SER A 220 10.84 2.96 -5.78
N ARG A 221 11.67 4.01 -5.66
CA ARG A 221 12.74 4.32 -6.62
C ARG A 221 13.87 3.28 -6.55
N THR A 222 14.36 2.98 -5.35
CA THR A 222 15.41 1.97 -5.19
C THR A 222 14.94 0.60 -5.64
N PHE A 223 13.70 0.21 -5.28
CA PHE A 223 13.15 -1.07 -5.69
C PHE A 223 12.98 -1.18 -7.21
N ALA A 224 12.59 -0.10 -7.89
CA ALA A 224 12.55 -0.07 -9.35
C ALA A 224 13.93 -0.36 -9.97
N GLY A 225 15.01 0.22 -9.42
CA GLY A 225 16.36 -0.12 -9.85
C GLY A 225 16.77 -1.58 -9.57
N LEU A 226 16.27 -2.17 -8.46
CA LEU A 226 16.52 -3.59 -8.18
C LEU A 226 15.78 -4.52 -9.16
N VAL A 227 14.57 -4.15 -9.58
CA VAL A 227 13.81 -4.89 -10.61
C VAL A 227 14.59 -4.91 -11.93
N ASP A 228 15.18 -3.77 -12.33
CA ASP A 228 16.02 -3.68 -13.54
C ASP A 228 17.29 -4.51 -13.39
N LEU A 229 18.01 -4.41 -12.27
CA LEU A 229 19.21 -5.17 -11.97
C LEU A 229 18.98 -6.69 -11.90
N ALA A 230 17.78 -7.10 -11.46
CA ALA A 230 17.36 -8.49 -11.43
C ALA A 230 16.92 -9.03 -12.81
N GLY A 231 16.88 -8.19 -13.84
CA GLY A 231 16.45 -8.59 -15.18
C GLY A 231 14.97 -8.96 -15.28
N ILE A 232 14.13 -8.49 -14.36
CA ILE A 232 12.70 -8.81 -14.36
C ILE A 232 12.00 -7.98 -15.42
N THR A 233 11.50 -8.66 -16.44
CA THR A 233 10.75 -8.06 -17.54
C THR A 233 9.25 -8.31 -17.39
N VAL A 234 8.45 -7.40 -17.89
CA VAL A 234 7.00 -7.53 -17.91
C VAL A 234 6.47 -7.43 -19.34
N ALA A 235 5.41 -8.17 -19.62
CA ALA A 235 4.76 -8.11 -20.90
C ALA A 235 4.27 -6.68 -21.23
N PRO A 236 4.23 -6.29 -22.52
CA PRO A 236 3.70 -5.00 -22.94
C PRO A 236 2.32 -4.72 -22.33
N ARG A 237 2.06 -3.48 -21.95
CA ARG A 237 0.83 -3.02 -21.31
C ARG A 237 0.57 -3.54 -19.88
N ARG A 238 1.47 -4.34 -19.28
CA ARG A 238 1.41 -4.66 -17.86
C ARG A 238 2.11 -3.57 -17.04
N ARG A 239 1.67 -3.43 -15.78
CA ARG A 239 2.28 -2.48 -14.85
C ARG A 239 3.64 -3.00 -14.39
N ARG A 240 4.62 -2.09 -14.28
CA ARG A 240 5.93 -2.39 -13.72
C ARG A 240 5.80 -3.02 -12.32
N PRO A 241 6.58 -4.07 -12.00
CA PRO A 241 6.62 -4.72 -10.70
C PRO A 241 6.95 -3.73 -9.57
N ARG A 242 6.26 -3.85 -8.44
CA ARG A 242 6.39 -2.93 -7.30
C ARG A 242 6.67 -3.71 -6.03
N LEU A 243 7.30 -3.04 -5.06
CA LEU A 243 7.52 -3.60 -3.72
C LEU A 243 6.21 -4.08 -3.04
N HIS A 244 5.10 -3.43 -3.31
CA HIS A 244 3.79 -3.82 -2.77
C HIS A 244 3.25 -5.12 -3.38
N ASP A 245 3.73 -5.49 -4.54
CA ASP A 245 3.29 -6.71 -5.23
C ASP A 245 3.83 -7.98 -4.54
N LEU A 246 4.92 -7.88 -3.72
CA LEU A 246 5.34 -8.95 -2.81
C LEU A 246 4.23 -9.36 -1.83
N ARG A 247 3.50 -8.37 -1.28
CA ARG A 247 2.35 -8.64 -0.43
C ARG A 247 1.20 -9.31 -1.20
N HIS A 248 1.00 -8.94 -2.45
CA HIS A 248 0.02 -9.61 -3.30
C HIS A 248 0.43 -11.06 -3.55
N GLY A 249 1.73 -11.30 -3.84
CA GLY A 249 2.29 -12.66 -3.97
C GLY A 249 2.09 -13.50 -2.72
N PHE A 250 2.39 -12.96 -1.53
CA PHE A 250 2.14 -13.64 -0.25
C PHE A 250 0.67 -14.03 -0.08
N ALA A 251 -0.25 -13.10 -0.32
CA ALA A 251 -1.69 -13.36 -0.16
C ALA A 251 -2.18 -14.45 -1.14
N VAL A 252 -1.73 -14.40 -2.39
CA VAL A 252 -2.08 -15.38 -3.42
C VAL A 252 -1.51 -16.76 -3.09
N ALA A 253 -0.23 -16.83 -2.70
CA ALA A 253 0.41 -18.10 -2.32
C ALA A 253 -0.31 -18.74 -1.12
N THR A 254 -0.60 -17.98 -0.07
CA THR A 254 -1.34 -18.47 1.10
C THR A 254 -2.74 -18.95 0.74
N LEU A 255 -3.46 -18.24 -0.12
CA LEU A 255 -4.76 -18.69 -0.60
C LEU A 255 -4.66 -19.96 -1.43
N ALA A 256 -3.67 -20.06 -2.33
CA ALA A 256 -3.44 -21.26 -3.12
C ALA A 256 -3.16 -22.47 -2.23
N ASP A 257 -2.37 -22.29 -1.17
CA ASP A 257 -2.10 -23.37 -0.20
C ASP A 257 -3.38 -23.78 0.56
N PHE A 258 -4.25 -22.82 0.93
CA PHE A 258 -5.55 -23.14 1.54
C PHE A 258 -6.45 -23.98 0.61
N TYR A 259 -6.36 -23.75 -0.70
CA TYR A 259 -7.10 -24.53 -1.68
C TYR A 259 -6.47 -25.90 -1.95
N ARG A 260 -5.14 -26.02 -1.90
CA ARG A 260 -4.42 -27.29 -2.17
C ARG A 260 -4.48 -28.29 -1.02
N ASP A 261 -4.52 -27.82 0.22
CA ASP A 261 -4.48 -28.70 1.40
C ASP A 261 -5.80 -29.44 1.69
N GLY A 262 -6.84 -29.20 0.92
CA GLY A 262 -8.12 -29.92 1.03
C GLY A 262 -9.07 -29.42 2.12
N GLY A 263 -8.61 -28.57 3.06
CA GLY A 263 -9.42 -28.06 4.18
C GLY A 263 -10.45 -27.00 3.78
N ASP A 264 -11.40 -26.65 4.67
CA ASP A 264 -12.33 -25.58 4.43
C ASP A 264 -11.60 -24.22 4.39
N VAL A 265 -11.77 -23.50 3.27
CA VAL A 265 -11.12 -22.20 3.04
C VAL A 265 -11.86 -21.07 3.76
N GLN A 266 -13.16 -21.18 3.97
CA GLN A 266 -13.99 -20.12 4.50
C GLN A 266 -13.54 -19.62 5.88
N PRO A 267 -13.28 -20.48 6.89
CA PRO A 267 -12.82 -20.03 8.21
C PRO A 267 -11.39 -19.46 8.19
N ARG A 268 -10.59 -19.76 7.15
CA ARG A 268 -9.20 -19.30 7.02
C ARG A 268 -9.08 -17.90 6.39
N LEU A 269 -10.06 -17.47 5.61
CA LEU A 269 -10.08 -16.15 4.98
C LEU A 269 -10.05 -14.98 5.99
N PRO A 270 -10.84 -14.99 7.08
CA PRO A 270 -10.73 -13.99 8.13
C PRO A 270 -9.37 -13.96 8.82
N VAL A 271 -8.73 -15.12 9.00
CA VAL A 271 -7.39 -15.22 9.58
C VAL A 271 -6.36 -14.54 8.67
N LEU A 272 -6.36 -14.85 7.36
CA LEU A 272 -5.50 -14.18 6.39
C LEU A 272 -5.79 -12.67 6.31
N SER A 273 -7.07 -12.29 6.34
CA SER A 273 -7.48 -10.88 6.36
C SER A 273 -6.93 -10.13 7.57
N THR A 274 -6.98 -10.75 8.75
CA THR A 274 -6.42 -10.22 9.99
C THR A 274 -4.89 -10.14 9.93
N TRP A 275 -4.24 -11.20 9.47
CA TRP A 275 -2.79 -11.25 9.26
C TRP A 275 -2.30 -10.11 8.36
N LEU A 276 -2.98 -9.92 7.24
CA LEU A 276 -2.70 -8.83 6.32
C LEU A 276 -3.10 -7.44 6.88
N GLY A 277 -3.95 -7.36 7.90
CA GLY A 277 -4.49 -6.11 8.42
C GLY A 277 -5.43 -5.44 7.40
N HIS A 278 -6.29 -6.22 6.77
CA HIS A 278 -7.40 -5.71 5.98
C HIS A 278 -8.54 -5.28 6.91
N VAL A 279 -9.14 -4.13 6.63
CA VAL A 279 -10.31 -3.64 7.36
C VAL A 279 -11.59 -4.28 6.83
N ASP A 280 -11.64 -4.46 5.52
CA ASP A 280 -12.75 -5.08 4.82
C ASP A 280 -12.27 -6.41 4.19
N PRO A 281 -12.88 -7.55 4.52
CA PRO A 281 -12.60 -8.85 3.91
C PRO A 281 -12.69 -8.84 2.37
N LYS A 282 -13.50 -7.95 1.78
CA LYS A 282 -13.56 -7.74 0.33
C LYS A 282 -12.18 -7.50 -0.30
N SER A 283 -11.24 -6.93 0.46
CA SER A 283 -9.86 -6.75 -0.01
C SER A 283 -9.11 -8.06 -0.17
N THR A 284 -9.47 -9.10 0.57
CA THR A 284 -8.92 -10.46 0.44
C THR A 284 -9.64 -11.24 -0.67
N TYR A 285 -10.97 -11.13 -0.75
CA TYR A 285 -11.75 -11.74 -1.84
C TYR A 285 -11.35 -11.25 -3.23
N TRP A 286 -10.83 -10.02 -3.35
CA TRP A 286 -10.33 -9.51 -4.62
C TRP A 286 -9.24 -10.39 -5.24
N TYR A 287 -8.40 -11.05 -4.43
CA TYR A 287 -7.36 -11.95 -4.94
C TYR A 287 -7.98 -13.17 -5.65
N LEU A 288 -9.08 -13.70 -5.15
CA LEU A 288 -9.79 -14.83 -5.79
C LEU A 288 -10.29 -14.46 -7.19
N GLN A 289 -10.76 -13.22 -7.36
CA GLN A 289 -11.29 -12.77 -8.66
C GLN A 289 -10.19 -12.35 -9.66
N SER A 290 -8.99 -12.02 -9.17
CA SER A 290 -7.94 -11.40 -9.98
C SER A 290 -6.86 -12.37 -10.46
N VAL A 291 -6.83 -13.58 -9.94
CA VAL A 291 -5.78 -14.57 -10.20
C VAL A 291 -6.40 -15.84 -10.78
N PRO A 292 -6.17 -16.11 -12.09
CA PRO A 292 -6.77 -17.25 -12.77
C PRO A 292 -6.48 -18.61 -12.10
N GLU A 293 -5.26 -18.79 -11.57
CA GLU A 293 -4.88 -20.03 -10.87
C GLU A 293 -5.74 -20.28 -9.63
N LEU A 294 -6.10 -19.24 -8.88
CA LEU A 294 -6.99 -19.37 -7.71
C LEU A 294 -8.42 -19.73 -8.13
N LEU A 295 -8.89 -19.18 -9.25
CA LEU A 295 -10.19 -19.54 -9.81
C LEU A 295 -10.22 -21.01 -10.25
N THR A 296 -9.14 -21.50 -10.90
CA THR A 296 -9.00 -22.90 -11.29
C THR A 296 -9.03 -23.82 -10.06
N LEU A 297 -8.26 -23.51 -9.02
CA LEU A 297 -8.24 -24.28 -7.78
C LEU A 297 -9.61 -24.27 -7.06
N ALA A 298 -10.33 -23.15 -7.09
CA ALA A 298 -11.66 -23.06 -6.53
C ALA A 298 -12.68 -23.88 -7.36
N ALA A 299 -12.58 -23.84 -8.69
CA ALA A 299 -13.46 -24.62 -9.59
C ALA A 299 -13.27 -26.13 -9.41
N GLN A 300 -12.03 -26.61 -9.29
CA GLN A 300 -11.73 -28.03 -9.03
C GLN A 300 -12.40 -28.57 -7.76
N ARG A 301 -12.68 -27.71 -6.77
CA ARG A 301 -13.39 -28.11 -5.55
C ARG A 301 -14.92 -28.12 -5.69
N LEU A 302 -15.45 -27.50 -6.72
CA LEU A 302 -16.87 -27.52 -7.03
C LEU A 302 -17.26 -28.72 -7.93
N GLU A 303 -16.27 -29.39 -8.54
CA GLU A 303 -16.49 -30.61 -9.28
C GLU A 303 -16.77 -31.74 -8.28
N PRO A 304 -17.88 -32.50 -8.43
CA PRO A 304 -18.14 -33.65 -7.59
C PRO A 304 -17.01 -34.66 -7.78
N PRO A 305 -16.63 -35.45 -6.75
CA PRO A 305 -15.63 -36.50 -6.89
C PRO A 305 -16.03 -37.45 -7.99
N ASP A 306 -15.07 -37.83 -8.86
CA ASP A 306 -15.28 -38.76 -9.96
C ASP A 306 -15.86 -40.06 -9.41
N GLY A 307 -17.15 -40.27 -9.61
CA GLY A 307 -17.91 -41.45 -9.13
C GLY A 307 -19.41 -41.24 -8.99
N GLU A 308 -19.91 -40.02 -8.94
CA GLU A 308 -21.36 -39.75 -8.81
C GLU A 308 -21.99 -39.16 -10.08
N ARG A 309 -21.52 -39.58 -11.24
CA ARG A 309 -22.26 -39.37 -12.49
C ARG A 309 -23.12 -40.61 -12.73
N SER A 310 -24.32 -40.61 -12.14
CA SER A 310 -25.41 -41.49 -12.57
C SER A 310 -26.26 -40.79 -13.59
#